data_38e9cd063cdbbed72c9609aa466b3bec
#
_entry.id   38e9cd063cdbbed72c9609aa466b3bec
#
_cell.length_a   1.000
_cell.length_b   1.000
_cell.length_c   1.000
_cell.angle_alpha   90.00
_cell.angle_beta   90.00
_cell.angle_gamma   90.00
#
_symmetry.space_group_name_H-M   'P 1'
#
loop_
_entity.id
_entity.type
_entity.pdbx_description
1 polymer ?
#
loop_
_entity_poly.entity_id
_entity_poly.type
_entity_poly.pdbx_seq_one_letter_code
_entity_poly.pdbx_strand_id
1 'polypeptide(L)'
;MHDGTGGRSDDGRDGPAQGAPAPDTSAPGAARTPRGQRVLSELRGLILTGAIGPGEVLVEPQLAARFATSKTPVREALHVLAAEHLVTVLPKKGYLVATMTPQDLAEVLDLRMLLEPHATAEAARYADAAGVARLRTLLADQGVATDPLERMRHAADLHRSLALLVRNGRLSTSLERCFDETARAHHVLGGLNAHMESDVELDEHARIVEAVESGDAEAAREAMRTHLRTIRRVTLRQWTDGPGLWD
;
A
#
# COMPACT_ATOMS: atom_id res chain seq x y z
N MET A 1 -40.59 56.79 55.78
CA MET A 1 -41.76 57.21 54.97
C MET A 1 -41.71 56.41 53.70
N HIS A 2 -42.60 55.50 53.67
CA HIS A 2 -43.49 55.04 52.59
C HIS A 2 -42.79 54.36 51.42
N ASP A 3 -42.97 53.04 51.33
CA ASP A 3 -44.12 52.30 50.72
C ASP A 3 -43.99 52.26 49.21
N GLY A 4 -44.00 51.13 48.61
CA GLY A 4 -45.03 50.21 48.32
C GLY A 4 -44.64 49.32 47.14
N THR A 5 -44.79 48.10 47.39
CA THR A 5 -45.60 47.06 46.75
C THR A 5 -45.57 46.86 45.19
N GLY A 6 -45.36 45.63 44.88
CA GLY A 6 -46.23 44.89 43.94
C GLY A 6 -45.49 44.51 42.63
N GLY A 7 -45.21 43.34 42.32
CA GLY A 7 -46.04 42.20 42.22
C GLY A 7 -45.95 41.58 40.82
N ARG A 8 -45.84 40.23 40.77
CA ARG A 8 -46.15 39.27 39.71
C ARG A 8 -45.08 38.86 38.73
N SER A 9 -44.52 37.72 38.98
CA SER A 9 -44.56 36.46 38.23
C SER A 9 -44.91 36.55 36.73
N ASP A 10 -43.93 36.21 35.88
CA ASP A 10 -44.23 35.50 34.64
C ASP A 10 -43.24 34.32 34.43
N ASP A 11 -43.89 33.16 34.27
CA ASP A 11 -43.31 31.86 34.22
C ASP A 11 -43.09 31.55 32.72
N GLY A 12 -41.86 31.77 32.25
CA GLY A 12 -41.42 31.47 30.88
C GLY A 12 -40.53 30.25 30.87
N ARG A 13 -41.16 29.06 30.74
CA ARG A 13 -40.46 27.80 30.48
C ARG A 13 -39.87 27.82 29.08
N ASP A 14 -38.59 28.04 28.95
CA ASP A 14 -37.82 27.66 27.77
C ASP A 14 -37.21 26.27 27.97
N GLY A 15 -37.70 25.33 27.20
CA GLY A 15 -37.22 23.95 27.14
C GLY A 15 -35.82 23.89 26.55
N PRO A 16 -35.03 22.86 26.92
CA PRO A 16 -33.66 22.75 26.42
C PRO A 16 -33.67 22.45 24.92
N ALA A 17 -32.93 23.30 24.18
CA ALA A 17 -32.59 23.08 22.77
C ALA A 17 -31.89 21.72 22.65
N GLN A 18 -32.45 20.84 21.83
CA GLN A 18 -31.81 19.58 21.45
C GLN A 18 -30.51 19.90 20.73
N GLY A 19 -29.39 19.61 21.40
CA GLY A 19 -28.06 19.72 20.84
C GLY A 19 -27.91 18.84 19.60
N ALA A 20 -27.39 19.40 18.52
CA ALA A 20 -26.96 18.67 17.36
C ALA A 20 -25.93 17.60 17.77
N PRO A 21 -25.98 16.39 17.16
CA PRO A 21 -24.99 15.36 17.48
C PRO A 21 -23.58 15.87 17.14
N ALA A 22 -22.69 15.80 18.12
CA ALA A 22 -21.28 16.11 17.94
C ALA A 22 -20.68 15.25 16.81
N PRO A 23 -19.71 15.75 16.03
CA PRO A 23 -19.03 14.95 15.04
C PRO A 23 -18.31 13.80 15.76
N ASP A 24 -18.56 12.58 15.27
CA ASP A 24 -17.92 11.37 15.76
C ASP A 24 -16.40 11.44 15.45
N THR A 25 -15.65 11.93 16.42
CA THR A 25 -14.18 11.89 16.42
C THR A 25 -13.71 10.55 16.98
N SER A 26 -14.07 9.44 16.33
CA SER A 26 -13.45 8.16 16.59
C SER A 26 -12.01 8.20 16.10
N ALA A 27 -11.09 8.29 17.06
CA ALA A 27 -9.65 8.33 16.86
C ALA A 27 -9.15 7.15 16.00
N PRO A 28 -8.14 7.33 15.14
CA PRO A 28 -7.51 6.24 14.40
C PRO A 28 -6.67 5.41 15.38
N GLY A 29 -7.24 4.34 15.93
CA GLY A 29 -6.55 3.49 16.93
C GLY A 29 -7.40 2.38 17.55
N ALA A 30 -8.67 2.25 17.20
CA ALA A 30 -9.47 1.12 17.67
C ALA A 30 -8.89 -0.18 17.12
N ALA A 31 -8.51 -1.12 18.01
CA ALA A 31 -8.04 -2.45 17.67
C ALA A 31 -9.07 -3.09 16.72
N ARG A 32 -8.68 -3.32 15.46
CA ARG A 32 -9.55 -3.93 14.45
C ARG A 32 -10.03 -5.28 14.94
N THR A 33 -11.33 -5.55 14.80
CA THR A 33 -11.84 -6.88 15.13
C THR A 33 -11.14 -7.94 14.28
N PRO A 34 -10.93 -9.18 14.75
CA PRO A 34 -10.36 -10.26 13.94
C PRO A 34 -11.10 -10.45 12.60
N ARG A 35 -12.43 -10.23 12.59
CA ARG A 35 -13.24 -10.26 11.37
C ARG A 35 -12.94 -9.09 10.44
N GLY A 36 -12.74 -7.89 10.98
CA GLY A 36 -12.33 -6.70 10.19
C GLY A 36 -10.95 -6.88 9.56
N GLN A 37 -10.00 -7.47 10.29
CA GLN A 37 -8.67 -7.78 9.76
C GLN A 37 -8.73 -8.80 8.62
N ARG A 38 -9.54 -9.86 8.77
CA ARG A 38 -9.74 -10.86 7.70
C ARG A 38 -10.34 -10.22 6.46
N VAL A 39 -11.43 -9.46 6.58
CA VAL A 39 -12.08 -8.77 5.46
C VAL A 39 -11.08 -7.81 4.78
N LEU A 40 -10.31 -7.05 5.56
CA LEU A 40 -9.28 -6.15 5.04
C LEU A 40 -8.23 -6.89 4.22
N SER A 41 -7.68 -7.98 4.74
CA SER A 41 -6.65 -8.78 4.06
C SER A 41 -7.18 -9.37 2.75
N GLU A 42 -8.37 -10.00 2.79
CA GLU A 42 -8.98 -10.61 1.61
C GLU A 42 -9.34 -9.54 0.56
N LEU A 43 -9.95 -8.42 0.98
CA LEU A 43 -10.35 -7.35 0.06
C LEU A 43 -9.15 -6.63 -0.56
N ARG A 44 -8.09 -6.39 0.24
CA ARG A 44 -6.82 -5.86 -0.27
C ARG A 44 -6.22 -6.80 -1.32
N GLY A 45 -6.14 -8.09 -1.03
CA GLY A 45 -5.64 -9.08 -1.98
C GLY A 45 -6.40 -9.06 -3.30
N LEU A 46 -7.74 -8.99 -3.26
CA LEU A 46 -8.58 -8.93 -4.46
C LEU A 46 -8.34 -7.65 -5.29
N ILE A 47 -8.10 -6.51 -4.65
CA ILE A 47 -7.78 -5.25 -5.33
C ILE A 47 -6.35 -5.28 -5.90
N LEU A 48 -5.38 -5.74 -5.12
CA LEU A 48 -3.98 -5.78 -5.55
C LEU A 48 -3.74 -6.76 -6.71
N THR A 49 -4.50 -7.85 -6.76
CA THR A 49 -4.45 -8.83 -7.86
C THR A 49 -5.34 -8.48 -9.05
N GLY A 50 -6.05 -7.36 -9.03
CA GLY A 50 -6.98 -6.96 -10.08
C GLY A 50 -8.25 -7.82 -10.17
N ALA A 51 -8.47 -8.76 -9.24
CA ALA A 51 -9.71 -9.56 -9.17
C ALA A 51 -10.94 -8.69 -8.84
N ILE A 52 -10.72 -7.53 -8.24
CA ILE A 52 -11.63 -6.39 -8.21
C ILE A 52 -10.89 -5.26 -8.94
N GLY A 53 -11.43 -4.88 -10.09
CA GLY A 53 -10.75 -3.98 -11.02
C GLY A 53 -10.84 -2.51 -10.64
N PRO A 54 -9.93 -1.66 -11.20
CA PRO A 54 -10.02 -0.22 -11.06
C PRO A 54 -11.36 0.31 -11.57
N GLY A 55 -11.92 1.31 -10.86
CA GLY A 55 -13.21 1.89 -11.23
C GLY A 55 -14.43 1.06 -10.81
N GLU A 56 -14.26 -0.13 -10.23
CA GLU A 56 -15.37 -0.87 -9.65
C GLU A 56 -15.90 -0.19 -8.39
N VAL A 57 -17.23 -0.19 -8.24
CA VAL A 57 -17.91 0.36 -7.06
C VAL A 57 -18.14 -0.74 -6.02
N LEU A 58 -17.57 -0.57 -4.86
CA LEU A 58 -17.71 -1.45 -3.71
C LEU A 58 -18.85 -0.96 -2.82
N VAL A 59 -19.80 -1.83 -2.52
CA VAL A 59 -20.98 -1.50 -1.71
C VAL A 59 -21.01 -2.38 -0.46
N GLU A 60 -21.04 -1.75 0.73
CA GLU A 60 -20.97 -2.45 2.02
C GLU A 60 -21.92 -3.66 2.15
N PRO A 61 -23.22 -3.57 1.76
CA PRO A 61 -24.12 -4.72 1.83
C PRO A 61 -23.70 -5.91 0.98
N GLN A 62 -23.16 -5.67 -0.22
CA GLN A 62 -22.72 -6.73 -1.12
C GLN A 62 -21.46 -7.42 -0.57
N LEU A 63 -20.49 -6.64 -0.09
CA LEU A 63 -19.30 -7.17 0.55
C LEU A 63 -19.61 -7.92 1.84
N ALA A 64 -20.56 -7.43 2.66
CA ALA A 64 -21.00 -8.12 3.86
C ALA A 64 -21.59 -9.50 3.54
N ALA A 65 -22.39 -9.61 2.47
CA ALA A 65 -22.89 -10.88 1.97
C ALA A 65 -21.76 -11.79 1.44
N ARG A 66 -20.84 -11.23 0.62
CA ARG A 66 -19.70 -11.97 0.04
C ARG A 66 -18.80 -12.58 1.11
N PHE A 67 -18.51 -11.82 2.18
CA PHE A 67 -17.62 -12.25 3.27
C PHE A 67 -18.37 -12.92 4.44
N ALA A 68 -19.66 -13.18 4.31
CA ALA A 68 -20.53 -13.77 5.34
C ALA A 68 -20.36 -13.08 6.71
N THR A 69 -20.45 -11.73 6.72
CA THR A 69 -20.23 -10.88 7.90
C THR A 69 -21.26 -9.73 7.97
N SER A 70 -21.22 -8.93 9.03
CA SER A 70 -21.99 -7.69 9.13
C SER A 70 -21.32 -6.52 8.39
N LYS A 71 -22.04 -5.39 8.25
CA LYS A 71 -21.50 -4.19 7.58
C LYS A 71 -20.36 -3.52 8.35
N THR A 72 -20.34 -3.64 9.69
CA THR A 72 -19.32 -2.96 10.52
C THR A 72 -17.90 -3.36 10.16
N PRO A 73 -17.48 -4.66 10.19
CA PRO A 73 -16.13 -5.05 9.81
C PRO A 73 -15.78 -4.73 8.36
N VAL A 74 -16.77 -4.71 7.46
CA VAL A 74 -16.57 -4.29 6.06
C VAL A 74 -16.25 -2.80 5.98
N ARG A 75 -16.99 -1.96 6.72
CA ARG A 75 -16.76 -0.52 6.77
C ARG A 75 -15.39 -0.20 7.38
N GLU A 76 -15.00 -0.89 8.46
CA GLU A 76 -13.67 -0.77 9.06
C GLU A 76 -12.56 -1.08 8.03
N ALA A 77 -12.72 -2.16 7.26
CA ALA A 77 -11.78 -2.53 6.21
C ALA A 77 -11.71 -1.47 5.10
N LEU A 78 -12.87 -1.01 4.61
CA LEU A 78 -12.93 0.00 3.55
C LEU A 78 -12.36 1.36 3.97
N HIS A 79 -12.53 1.78 5.23
CA HIS A 79 -11.89 2.99 5.76
C HIS A 79 -10.36 2.87 5.75
N VAL A 80 -9.83 1.69 6.07
CA VAL A 80 -8.38 1.46 6.00
C VAL A 80 -7.88 1.50 4.56
N LEU A 81 -8.58 0.81 3.65
CA LEU A 81 -8.22 0.83 2.22
C LEU A 81 -8.32 2.24 1.62
N ALA A 82 -9.25 3.09 2.11
CA ALA A 82 -9.32 4.50 1.73
C ALA A 82 -8.13 5.31 2.24
N ALA A 83 -7.67 5.05 3.48
CA ALA A 83 -6.46 5.67 4.02
C ALA A 83 -5.17 5.18 3.33
N GLU A 84 -5.21 4.00 2.71
CA GLU A 84 -4.16 3.43 1.88
C GLU A 84 -4.28 3.84 0.39
N HIS A 85 -5.24 4.70 0.05
CA HIS A 85 -5.53 5.15 -1.33
C HIS A 85 -5.90 4.03 -2.33
N LEU A 86 -6.24 2.85 -1.85
CA LEU A 86 -6.70 1.73 -2.69
C LEU A 86 -8.16 1.90 -3.12
N VAL A 87 -8.94 2.64 -2.37
CA VAL A 87 -10.31 3.01 -2.72
C VAL A 87 -10.58 4.47 -2.38
N THR A 88 -11.55 5.10 -3.06
CA THR A 88 -12.02 6.45 -2.78
C THR A 88 -13.48 6.40 -2.32
N VAL A 89 -13.82 7.15 -1.27
CA VAL A 89 -15.19 7.22 -0.78
C VAL A 89 -16.09 7.93 -1.81
N LEU A 90 -17.17 7.27 -2.23
CA LEU A 90 -18.24 7.86 -3.01
C LEU A 90 -19.43 8.16 -2.07
N PRO A 91 -19.71 9.44 -1.74
CA PRO A 91 -20.77 9.77 -0.83
C PRO A 91 -22.11 9.15 -1.25
N LYS A 92 -22.77 8.43 -0.33
CA LYS A 92 -24.05 7.73 -0.52
C LYS A 92 -24.04 6.57 -1.54
N LYS A 93 -22.92 6.30 -2.21
CA LYS A 93 -22.82 5.25 -3.26
C LYS A 93 -21.89 4.10 -2.87
N GLY A 94 -20.99 4.29 -1.90
CA GLY A 94 -20.02 3.28 -1.47
C GLY A 94 -18.59 3.74 -1.67
N TYR A 95 -17.75 2.88 -2.23
CA TYR A 95 -16.33 3.14 -2.45
C TYR A 95 -15.95 2.77 -3.88
N LEU A 96 -15.13 3.58 -4.52
CA LEU A 96 -14.59 3.33 -5.86
C LEU A 96 -13.19 2.76 -5.72
N VAL A 97 -12.91 1.64 -6.36
CA VAL A 97 -11.53 1.14 -6.47
C VAL A 97 -10.72 2.16 -7.25
N ALA A 98 -9.65 2.65 -6.64
CA ALA A 98 -8.85 3.71 -7.23
C ALA A 98 -8.26 3.24 -8.57
N THR A 99 -8.22 4.12 -9.57
CA THR A 99 -7.47 3.92 -10.79
C THR A 99 -5.97 4.14 -10.52
N MET A 100 -5.13 3.67 -11.41
CA MET A 100 -3.70 3.95 -11.39
C MET A 100 -3.29 4.40 -12.78
N THR A 101 -2.54 5.46 -12.87
CA THR A 101 -2.00 6.00 -14.12
C THR A 101 -0.51 5.68 -14.22
N PRO A 102 0.09 5.76 -15.43
CA PRO A 102 1.53 5.72 -15.59
C PRO A 102 2.29 6.75 -14.75
N GLN A 103 1.70 7.93 -14.53
CA GLN A 103 2.27 8.98 -13.70
C GLN A 103 2.33 8.55 -12.22
N ASP A 104 1.25 7.94 -11.71
CA ASP A 104 1.22 7.43 -10.33
C ASP A 104 2.34 6.41 -10.09
N LEU A 105 2.55 5.49 -11.05
CA LEU A 105 3.65 4.53 -10.95
C LEU A 105 5.02 5.20 -11.05
N ALA A 106 5.19 6.22 -11.89
CA ALA A 106 6.45 6.97 -11.96
C ALA A 106 6.78 7.63 -10.62
N GLU A 107 5.81 8.21 -9.95
CA GLU A 107 5.97 8.82 -8.61
C GLU A 107 6.32 7.78 -7.54
N VAL A 108 5.69 6.60 -7.59
CA VAL A 108 6.04 5.47 -6.70
C VAL A 108 7.49 5.02 -6.94
N LEU A 109 7.91 4.87 -8.19
CA LEU A 109 9.28 4.48 -8.53
C LEU A 109 10.31 5.55 -8.11
N ASP A 110 9.98 6.83 -8.21
CA ASP A 110 10.83 7.92 -7.72
C ASP A 110 10.98 7.86 -6.19
N LEU A 111 9.90 7.57 -5.46
CA LEU A 111 9.95 7.38 -4.01
C LEU A 111 10.77 6.14 -3.62
N ARG A 112 10.61 5.02 -4.33
CA ARG A 112 11.45 3.82 -4.16
C ARG A 112 12.93 4.14 -4.39
N MET A 113 13.26 4.91 -5.43
CA MET A 113 14.63 5.35 -5.73
C MET A 113 15.27 6.17 -4.60
N LEU A 114 14.47 6.91 -3.84
CA LEU A 114 14.94 7.66 -2.67
C LEU A 114 15.15 6.77 -1.45
N LEU A 115 14.27 5.81 -1.22
CA LEU A 115 14.19 5.05 0.03
C LEU A 115 14.92 3.71 0.00
N GLU A 116 14.78 2.91 -1.07
CA GLU A 116 15.32 1.54 -1.10
C GLU A 116 16.85 1.48 -1.10
N PRO A 117 17.59 2.35 -1.80
CA PRO A 117 19.05 2.32 -1.72
C PRO A 117 19.58 2.57 -0.30
N HIS A 118 18.88 3.42 0.46
CA HIS A 118 19.19 3.61 1.87
C HIS A 118 18.85 2.38 2.70
N ALA A 119 17.66 1.80 2.49
CA ALA A 119 17.24 0.59 3.18
C ALA A 119 18.19 -0.59 2.92
N THR A 120 18.63 -0.77 1.67
CA THR A 120 19.54 -1.84 1.28
C THR A 120 20.93 -1.66 1.91
N ALA A 121 21.43 -0.42 1.99
CA ALA A 121 22.67 -0.11 2.70
C ALA A 121 22.57 -0.38 4.21
N GLU A 122 21.42 -0.10 4.83
CA GLU A 122 21.17 -0.47 6.22
C GLU A 122 21.07 -1.99 6.41
N ALA A 123 20.41 -2.69 5.48
CA ALA A 123 20.37 -4.15 5.48
C ALA A 123 21.79 -4.75 5.44
N ALA A 124 22.69 -4.24 4.61
CA ALA A 124 24.09 -4.68 4.57
C ALA A 124 24.82 -4.50 5.91
N ARG A 125 24.49 -3.45 6.67
CA ARG A 125 25.11 -3.20 7.98
C ARG A 125 24.58 -4.08 9.10
N TYR A 126 23.32 -4.49 9.02
CA TYR A 126 22.59 -5.05 10.16
C TYR A 126 21.97 -6.41 9.92
N ALA A 127 22.01 -6.96 8.69
CA ALA A 127 21.51 -8.30 8.43
C ALA A 127 22.29 -9.34 9.26
N ASP A 128 21.52 -10.18 9.94
CA ASP A 128 22.07 -11.39 10.56
C ASP A 128 22.10 -12.56 9.57
N ALA A 129 22.71 -13.67 9.97
CA ALA A 129 22.83 -14.86 9.13
C ALA A 129 21.46 -15.38 8.66
N ALA A 130 20.40 -15.22 9.45
CA ALA A 130 19.05 -15.65 9.07
C ALA A 130 18.46 -14.74 7.98
N GLY A 131 18.65 -13.42 8.10
CA GLY A 131 18.25 -12.44 7.09
C GLY A 131 18.96 -12.70 5.76
N VAL A 132 20.27 -12.90 5.75
CA VAL A 132 21.06 -13.24 4.55
C VAL A 132 20.55 -14.55 3.93
N ALA A 133 20.38 -15.60 4.74
CA ALA A 133 19.87 -16.89 4.26
C ALA A 133 18.48 -16.74 3.59
N ARG A 134 17.60 -15.92 4.16
CA ARG A 134 16.30 -15.64 3.56
C ARG A 134 16.41 -14.95 2.20
N LEU A 135 17.29 -13.94 2.07
CA LEU A 135 17.51 -13.26 0.79
C LEU A 135 18.02 -14.22 -0.28
N ARG A 136 18.95 -15.10 0.08
CA ARG A 136 19.47 -16.15 -0.83
C ARG A 136 18.37 -17.12 -1.28
N THR A 137 17.49 -17.55 -0.36
CA THR A 137 16.37 -18.42 -0.70
C THR A 137 15.44 -17.73 -1.70
N LEU A 138 15.06 -16.49 -1.47
CA LEU A 138 14.18 -15.73 -2.37
C LEU A 138 14.80 -15.53 -3.75
N LEU A 139 16.11 -15.24 -3.81
CA LEU A 139 16.84 -15.14 -5.07
C LEU A 139 16.85 -16.48 -5.83
N ALA A 140 17.10 -17.59 -5.13
CA ALA A 140 17.08 -18.91 -5.73
C ALA A 140 15.68 -19.29 -6.25
N ASP A 141 14.64 -19.02 -5.46
CA ASP A 141 13.25 -19.28 -5.82
C ASP A 141 12.84 -18.43 -7.05
N GLN A 142 13.28 -17.17 -7.13
CA GLN A 142 13.08 -16.32 -8.31
C GLN A 142 13.76 -16.92 -9.55
N GLY A 143 15.00 -17.45 -9.40
CA GLY A 143 15.76 -18.03 -10.50
C GLY A 143 15.19 -19.31 -11.07
N VAL A 144 14.48 -20.11 -10.27
CA VAL A 144 13.86 -21.38 -10.71
C VAL A 144 12.39 -21.24 -11.10
N ALA A 145 11.75 -20.12 -10.77
CA ALA A 145 10.36 -19.86 -11.11
C ALA A 145 10.19 -19.75 -12.63
N THR A 146 9.31 -20.57 -13.19
CA THR A 146 8.96 -20.58 -14.62
C THR A 146 7.73 -19.75 -14.94
N ASP A 147 6.84 -19.55 -13.94
CA ASP A 147 5.68 -18.65 -14.05
C ASP A 147 6.12 -17.20 -13.81
N PRO A 148 5.85 -16.27 -14.75
CA PRO A 148 6.19 -14.84 -14.58
C PRO A 148 5.60 -14.20 -13.30
N LEU A 149 4.39 -14.59 -12.89
CA LEU A 149 3.77 -14.08 -11.66
C LEU A 149 4.47 -14.61 -10.40
N GLU A 150 4.96 -15.84 -10.41
CA GLU A 150 5.75 -16.38 -9.31
C GLU A 150 7.11 -15.68 -9.25
N ARG A 151 7.76 -15.47 -10.39
CA ARG A 151 9.02 -14.73 -10.49
C ARG A 151 8.89 -13.33 -9.90
N MET A 152 7.81 -12.61 -10.27
CA MET A 152 7.49 -11.29 -9.72
C MET A 152 7.27 -11.32 -8.20
N ARG A 153 6.56 -12.33 -7.69
CA ARG A 153 6.33 -12.44 -6.24
C ARG A 153 7.64 -12.62 -5.47
N HIS A 154 8.53 -13.49 -5.94
CA HIS A 154 9.84 -13.69 -5.31
C HIS A 154 10.70 -12.42 -5.36
N ALA A 155 10.69 -11.69 -6.49
CA ALA A 155 11.33 -10.39 -6.62
C ALA A 155 10.77 -9.38 -5.61
N ALA A 156 9.46 -9.24 -5.52
CA ALA A 156 8.81 -8.35 -4.57
C ALA A 156 9.11 -8.73 -3.11
N ASP A 157 9.14 -10.03 -2.79
CA ASP A 157 9.44 -10.53 -1.45
C ASP A 157 10.92 -10.30 -1.08
N LEU A 158 11.83 -10.28 -2.05
CA LEU A 158 13.23 -9.90 -1.84
C LEU A 158 13.34 -8.43 -1.41
N HIS A 159 12.68 -7.51 -2.13
CA HIS A 159 12.63 -6.09 -1.74
C HIS A 159 11.99 -5.88 -0.36
N ARG A 160 10.87 -6.56 -0.06
CA ARG A 160 10.23 -6.53 1.26
C ARG A 160 11.16 -7.03 2.34
N SER A 161 11.89 -8.14 2.08
CA SER A 161 12.83 -8.70 3.05
C SER A 161 13.98 -7.74 3.34
N LEU A 162 14.51 -7.04 2.33
CA LEU A 162 15.50 -5.97 2.54
C LEU A 162 14.95 -4.85 3.42
N ALA A 163 13.71 -4.41 3.17
CA ALA A 163 13.08 -3.36 3.95
C ALA A 163 12.78 -3.77 5.41
N LEU A 164 12.61 -5.06 5.70
CA LEU A 164 12.41 -5.58 7.06
C LEU A 164 13.71 -5.65 7.87
N LEU A 165 14.88 -5.72 7.21
CA LEU A 165 16.19 -5.73 7.88
C LEU A 165 16.61 -4.34 8.40
N VAL A 166 15.87 -3.30 8.04
CA VAL A 166 16.16 -1.91 8.45
C VAL A 166 15.69 -1.65 9.87
N ARG A 167 16.49 -0.93 10.67
CA ARG A 167 16.12 -0.52 12.04
C ARG A 167 15.25 0.73 12.10
N ASN A 168 14.45 0.97 11.07
CA ASN A 168 13.55 2.12 10.96
C ASN A 168 12.17 1.67 10.49
N GLY A 169 11.27 1.40 11.43
CA GLY A 169 9.92 0.93 11.13
C GLY A 169 9.08 1.89 10.27
N ARG A 170 9.37 3.21 10.31
CA ARG A 170 8.67 4.18 9.43
C ARG A 170 9.13 4.02 7.97
N LEU A 171 10.43 3.81 7.75
CA LEU A 171 10.98 3.54 6.44
C LEU A 171 10.40 2.23 5.87
N SER A 172 10.41 1.15 6.65
CA SER A 172 9.82 -0.14 6.24
C SER A 172 8.34 0.00 5.88
N THR A 173 7.54 0.71 6.68
CA THR A 173 6.13 0.95 6.39
C THR A 173 5.91 1.78 5.12
N SER A 174 6.77 2.77 4.86
CA SER A 174 6.67 3.57 3.63
C SER A 174 7.01 2.75 2.39
N LEU A 175 8.05 1.92 2.47
CA LEU A 175 8.44 1.02 1.39
C LEU A 175 7.38 -0.05 1.12
N GLU A 176 6.75 -0.62 2.16
CA GLU A 176 5.68 -1.60 1.99
C GLU A 176 4.51 -1.04 1.15
N ARG A 177 4.13 0.22 1.37
CA ARG A 177 3.13 0.89 0.54
C ARG A 177 3.57 1.03 -0.92
N CYS A 178 4.82 1.43 -1.15
CA CYS A 178 5.36 1.51 -2.51
C CYS A 178 5.37 0.14 -3.20
N PHE A 179 5.67 -0.94 -2.48
CA PHE A 179 5.65 -2.30 -3.02
C PHE A 179 4.23 -2.76 -3.35
N ASP A 180 3.24 -2.45 -2.50
CA ASP A 180 1.83 -2.74 -2.77
C ASP A 180 1.34 -2.00 -4.01
N GLU A 181 1.67 -0.72 -4.16
CA GLU A 181 1.32 0.08 -5.34
C GLU A 181 2.03 -0.43 -6.60
N THR A 182 3.30 -0.82 -6.50
CA THR A 182 4.03 -1.42 -7.63
C THR A 182 3.39 -2.76 -8.04
N ALA A 183 3.08 -3.63 -7.08
CA ALA A 183 2.41 -4.90 -7.36
C ALA A 183 1.06 -4.69 -8.04
N ARG A 184 0.28 -3.72 -7.57
CA ARG A 184 -0.98 -3.33 -8.18
C ARG A 184 -0.80 -2.83 -9.62
N ALA A 185 0.24 -2.04 -9.88
CA ALA A 185 0.54 -1.55 -11.23
C ALA A 185 0.69 -2.69 -12.24
N HIS A 186 1.34 -3.77 -11.87
CA HIS A 186 1.50 -4.96 -12.73
C HIS A 186 0.18 -5.62 -13.11
N HIS A 187 -0.87 -5.50 -12.27
CA HIS A 187 -2.19 -6.06 -12.58
C HIS A 187 -3.11 -5.08 -13.32
N VAL A 188 -2.92 -3.78 -13.11
CA VAL A 188 -3.80 -2.73 -13.61
C VAL A 188 -3.31 -2.14 -14.93
N LEU A 189 -1.99 -2.01 -15.07
CA LEU A 189 -1.35 -1.41 -16.22
C LEU A 189 -0.78 -2.54 -17.11
N GLY A 190 -1.40 -2.79 -18.24
CA GLY A 190 -0.92 -3.81 -19.19
C GLY A 190 0.51 -3.55 -19.66
N GLY A 191 1.23 -4.63 -19.96
CA GLY A 191 2.55 -4.56 -20.60
C GLY A 191 3.76 -4.45 -19.66
N LEU A 192 3.57 -4.26 -18.34
CA LEU A 192 4.67 -4.15 -17.36
C LEU A 192 5.50 -5.43 -17.20
N ASN A 193 5.00 -6.56 -17.66
CA ASN A 193 5.61 -7.87 -17.38
C ASN A 193 6.79 -8.20 -18.31
N ALA A 194 6.97 -7.48 -19.40
CA ALA A 194 7.95 -7.82 -20.44
C ALA A 194 9.42 -7.78 -19.94
N HIS A 195 9.74 -6.98 -18.91
CA HIS A 195 11.11 -6.94 -18.38
C HIS A 195 11.40 -8.07 -17.37
N MET A 196 10.36 -8.63 -16.76
CA MET A 196 10.48 -9.70 -15.76
C MET A 196 10.81 -11.06 -16.39
N GLU A 197 10.70 -11.16 -17.72
CA GLU A 197 11.11 -12.34 -18.47
C GLU A 197 12.64 -12.34 -18.76
N SER A 198 13.35 -11.25 -18.43
CA SER A 198 14.77 -11.13 -18.68
C SER A 198 15.62 -11.57 -17.47
N ASP A 199 16.73 -12.24 -17.72
CA ASP A 199 17.70 -12.61 -16.68
C ASP A 199 18.43 -11.39 -16.06
N VAL A 200 18.28 -10.20 -16.67
CA VAL A 200 18.90 -8.96 -16.18
C VAL A 200 18.44 -8.61 -14.78
N GLU A 201 17.14 -8.77 -14.47
CA GLU A 201 16.59 -8.49 -13.14
C GLU A 201 17.17 -9.46 -12.10
N LEU A 202 17.26 -10.75 -12.43
CA LEU A 202 17.85 -11.77 -11.55
C LEU A 202 19.33 -11.49 -11.26
N ASP A 203 20.10 -11.10 -12.27
CA ASP A 203 21.51 -10.73 -12.12
C ASP A 203 21.68 -9.48 -11.25
N GLU A 204 20.80 -8.50 -11.39
CA GLU A 204 20.80 -7.29 -10.54
C GLU A 204 20.45 -7.63 -9.09
N HIS A 205 19.47 -8.49 -8.85
CA HIS A 205 19.12 -8.99 -7.52
C HIS A 205 20.27 -9.79 -6.89
N ALA A 206 20.97 -10.62 -7.67
CA ALA A 206 22.12 -11.36 -7.20
C ALA A 206 23.22 -10.43 -6.66
N ARG A 207 23.54 -9.34 -7.39
CA ARG A 207 24.51 -8.32 -6.95
C ARG A 207 24.08 -7.60 -5.67
N ILE A 208 22.78 -7.33 -5.52
CA ILE A 208 22.25 -6.73 -4.29
C ILE A 208 22.44 -7.68 -3.11
N VAL A 209 22.10 -8.96 -3.26
CA VAL A 209 22.22 -9.96 -2.20
C VAL A 209 23.69 -10.18 -1.83
N GLU A 210 24.60 -10.26 -2.82
CA GLU A 210 26.04 -10.39 -2.60
C GLU A 210 26.62 -9.20 -1.81
N ALA A 211 26.24 -7.97 -2.16
CA ALA A 211 26.67 -6.78 -1.46
C ALA A 211 26.13 -6.71 -0.02
N VAL A 212 24.88 -7.13 0.20
CA VAL A 212 24.32 -7.22 1.56
C VAL A 212 25.04 -8.28 2.38
N GLU A 213 25.33 -9.44 1.82
CA GLU A 213 26.03 -10.53 2.48
C GLU A 213 27.47 -10.17 2.85
N SER A 214 28.19 -9.47 1.97
CA SER A 214 29.54 -8.99 2.25
C SER A 214 29.61 -7.87 3.29
N GLY A 215 28.44 -7.29 3.67
CA GLY A 215 28.36 -6.14 4.58
C GLY A 215 28.79 -4.81 3.94
N ASP A 216 28.98 -4.77 2.62
CA ASP A 216 29.37 -3.54 1.90
C ASP A 216 28.14 -2.67 1.64
N ALA A 217 27.90 -1.74 2.56
CA ALA A 217 26.73 -0.84 2.51
C ALA A 217 26.73 0.10 1.30
N GLU A 218 27.89 0.48 0.77
CA GLU A 218 27.94 1.39 -0.39
C GLU A 218 27.74 0.60 -1.69
N ALA A 219 28.33 -0.58 -1.81
CA ALA A 219 28.06 -1.48 -2.93
C ALA A 219 26.57 -1.89 -2.97
N ALA A 220 25.98 -2.21 -1.81
CA ALA A 220 24.56 -2.55 -1.69
C ALA A 220 23.64 -1.40 -2.13
N ARG A 221 23.97 -0.17 -1.73
CA ARG A 221 23.26 1.05 -2.14
C ARG A 221 23.31 1.25 -3.66
N GLU A 222 24.49 1.15 -4.26
CA GLU A 222 24.64 1.41 -5.70
C GLU A 222 24.06 0.27 -6.54
N ALA A 223 24.14 -0.98 -6.08
CA ALA A 223 23.47 -2.10 -6.73
C ALA A 223 21.94 -1.88 -6.79
N MET A 224 21.34 -1.48 -5.67
CA MET A 224 19.91 -1.16 -5.62
C MET A 224 19.57 0.05 -6.51
N ARG A 225 20.38 1.10 -6.53
CA ARG A 225 20.16 2.25 -7.42
C ARG A 225 20.18 1.84 -8.89
N THR A 226 21.13 1.00 -9.27
CA THR A 226 21.26 0.51 -10.64
C THR A 226 20.04 -0.29 -11.05
N HIS A 227 19.60 -1.20 -10.18
CA HIS A 227 18.40 -2.00 -10.36
C HIS A 227 17.15 -1.13 -10.55
N LEU A 228 16.90 -0.17 -9.67
CA LEU A 228 15.73 0.71 -9.77
C LEU A 228 15.77 1.61 -11.00
N ARG A 229 16.96 2.06 -11.45
CA ARG A 229 17.11 2.78 -12.73
C ARG A 229 16.72 1.89 -13.92
N THR A 230 17.07 0.61 -13.87
CA THR A 230 16.68 -0.36 -14.91
C THR A 230 15.17 -0.54 -14.94
N ILE A 231 14.54 -0.80 -13.78
CA ILE A 231 13.08 -0.93 -13.67
C ILE A 231 12.40 0.34 -14.21
N ARG A 232 12.77 1.51 -13.70
CA ARG A 232 12.17 2.78 -14.11
C ARG A 232 12.25 3.00 -15.62
N ARG A 233 13.42 2.75 -16.20
CA ARG A 233 13.66 2.91 -17.64
C ARG A 233 12.78 1.97 -18.47
N VAL A 234 12.70 0.70 -18.09
CA VAL A 234 11.91 -0.30 -18.84
C VAL A 234 10.42 -0.03 -18.67
N THR A 235 9.99 0.23 -17.45
CA THR A 235 8.58 0.51 -17.13
C THR A 235 8.05 1.75 -17.87
N LEU A 236 8.79 2.86 -17.84
CA LEU A 236 8.31 4.11 -18.45
C LEU A 236 8.41 4.12 -19.99
N ARG A 237 9.38 3.40 -20.59
CA ARG A 237 9.48 3.29 -22.06
C ARG A 237 8.24 2.64 -22.68
N GLN A 238 7.61 1.70 -22.01
CA GLN A 238 6.43 1.03 -22.54
C GLN A 238 5.24 1.99 -22.79
N TRP A 239 5.23 3.15 -22.14
CA TRP A 239 4.18 4.17 -22.35
C TRP A 239 4.60 5.34 -23.22
N THR A 240 5.90 5.56 -23.41
CA THR A 240 6.39 6.56 -24.39
C THR A 240 6.40 6.01 -25.81
N ASP A 241 6.55 4.68 -25.98
CA ASP A 241 6.69 4.01 -27.28
C ASP A 241 5.40 3.28 -27.72
N GLY A 242 4.36 3.24 -26.88
CA GLY A 242 3.04 2.66 -27.20
C GLY A 242 2.17 3.60 -28.04
N PRO A 243 1.16 3.07 -28.79
CA PRO A 243 0.18 3.92 -29.47
C PRO A 243 -0.44 4.85 -28.42
N GLY A 244 -0.36 6.15 -28.68
CA GLY A 244 -0.64 7.20 -27.72
C GLY A 244 -1.98 7.02 -27.02
N LEU A 245 -1.97 7.08 -25.68
CA LEU A 245 -3.16 7.17 -24.83
C LEU A 245 -3.91 8.50 -24.99
N TRP A 246 -3.58 9.30 -26.04
CA TRP A 246 -4.07 10.67 -26.27
C TRP A 246 -4.62 10.90 -27.69
N ASP A 247 -4.94 9.84 -28.45
CA ASP A 247 -5.72 9.97 -29.71
C ASP A 247 -7.21 9.75 -29.48
#